data_b1c0a2705f7a65247fd3c8d8c71a8e3c
#
_entry.id   b1c0a2705f7a65247fd3c8d8c71a8e3c
#
_cell.length_a   1.000
_cell.length_b   1.000
_cell.length_c   1.000
_cell.angle_alpha   90.00
_cell.angle_beta   90.00
_cell.angle_gamma   90.00
#
_symmetry.space_group_name_H-M   'P 1'
#
loop_
_entity.id
_entity.type
_entity.pdbx_description
1 polymer ?
#
loop_
_entity_poly.entity_id
_entity_poly.type
_entity_poly.pdbx_seq_one_letter_code
_entity_poly.pdbx_strand_id
1 'polypeptide(L)'
;QRQMCIRDRLQALGFRFLDRKGNELGLGGQILNQIYEIDCSRALSQLRETSFTIACDVNNPFYGEKGAAYVFARQKGADDAMVRLLDEGLRNFAEVIKRTGRIKIDDIPGAGAAGGLGGGFVAFLKAELKPGIRMVLDALRFDECIRGADLIITGEGKLDKQTCMGKTPCGVLQAGMRQGIPVIVMGGSVEEVEALNKSGFLAVLPLLPYPVSLEQAMDKDFTCWNIGRALEQQLRVIQYYMNH
;
A
#
# COMPACT_ATOMS: atom_id res chain seq x y z
N GLN A 1 -9.51 11.95 14.37
CA GLN A 1 -8.07 11.70 14.61
C GLN A 1 -7.29 12.73 13.82
N ARG A 2 -6.59 13.66 14.50
CA ARG A 2 -5.60 14.53 13.86
C ARG A 2 -4.44 13.65 13.43
N GLN A 3 -4.40 13.23 12.17
CA GLN A 3 -3.20 12.62 11.62
C GLN A 3 -2.10 13.69 11.64
N MET A 4 -1.00 13.40 12.32
CA MET A 4 0.17 14.27 12.32
C MET A 4 0.63 14.46 10.87
N CYS A 5 0.77 15.72 10.46
CA CYS A 5 1.32 16.10 9.15
C CYS A 5 2.75 15.53 9.02
N ILE A 6 3.17 15.21 7.79
CA ILE A 6 4.54 14.78 7.50
C ILE A 6 5.59 15.69 8.16
N ARG A 7 5.39 16.98 8.08
CA ARG A 7 6.26 17.99 8.65
C ARG A 7 6.37 17.87 10.18
N ASP A 8 5.24 17.68 10.88
CA ASP A 8 5.22 17.57 12.34
C ASP A 8 6.01 16.34 12.83
N ARG A 9 5.95 15.23 12.07
CA ARG A 9 6.77 14.04 12.36
C ARG A 9 8.25 14.29 12.12
N LEU A 10 8.61 14.96 11.03
CA LEU A 10 10.00 15.31 10.75
C LEU A 10 10.54 16.30 11.79
N GLN A 11 9.71 17.25 12.24
CA GLN A 11 10.10 18.17 13.32
C GLN A 11 10.38 17.42 14.63
N ALA A 12 9.60 16.42 14.97
CA ALA A 12 9.87 15.58 16.14
C ALA A 12 11.19 14.80 16.03
N LEU A 13 11.70 14.59 14.81
CA LEU A 13 12.99 13.97 14.52
C LEU A 13 14.15 14.99 14.44
N GLY A 14 13.88 16.24 14.76
CA GLY A 14 14.87 17.32 14.83
C GLY A 14 15.05 18.13 13.54
N PHE A 15 14.24 17.91 12.51
CA PHE A 15 14.23 18.79 11.33
C PHE A 15 13.48 20.09 11.64
N ARG A 16 13.98 21.21 11.15
CA ARG A 16 13.34 22.52 11.33
C ARG A 16 12.89 23.07 9.99
N PHE A 17 11.72 23.70 9.99
CA PHE A 17 11.10 24.27 8.80
C PHE A 17 10.98 25.78 8.98
N LEU A 18 11.68 26.52 8.15
CA LEU A 18 11.87 27.95 8.30
C LEU A 18 11.12 28.72 7.21
N ASP A 19 10.60 29.90 7.55
CA ASP A 19 10.07 30.87 6.62
C ASP A 19 11.20 31.68 5.93
N ARG A 20 10.83 32.59 5.03
CA ARG A 20 11.81 33.48 4.33
C ARG A 20 12.61 34.38 5.26
N LYS A 21 12.15 34.60 6.49
CA LYS A 21 12.83 35.43 7.48
C LYS A 21 13.69 34.60 8.43
N GLY A 22 13.72 33.29 8.27
CA GLY A 22 14.47 32.37 9.14
C GLY A 22 13.70 31.99 10.43
N ASN A 23 12.43 32.37 10.56
CA ASN A 23 11.64 31.97 11.72
C ASN A 23 11.14 30.54 11.56
N GLU A 24 11.12 29.79 12.66
CA GLU A 24 10.59 28.45 12.69
C GLU A 24 9.05 28.49 12.59
N LEU A 25 8.54 27.70 11.66
CA LEU A 25 7.09 27.62 11.40
C LEU A 25 6.39 26.73 12.44
N GLY A 26 5.16 27.10 12.82
CA GLY A 26 4.28 26.34 13.71
C GLY A 26 3.84 24.98 13.15
N LEU A 27 2.87 24.28 13.75
CA LEU A 27 2.38 22.96 13.35
C LEU A 27 1.25 23.02 12.32
N GLY A 28 1.06 21.95 11.55
CA GLY A 28 -0.09 21.76 10.67
C GLY A 28 0.22 21.80 9.17
N GLY A 29 -0.71 21.28 8.36
CA GLY A 29 -0.56 21.21 6.90
C GLY A 29 -0.75 22.54 6.19
N GLN A 30 -1.51 23.46 6.77
CA GLN A 30 -1.83 24.78 6.17
C GLN A 30 -0.62 25.71 6.02
N ILE A 31 0.50 25.41 6.66
CA ILE A 31 1.71 26.22 6.58
C ILE A 31 2.77 25.69 5.62
N LEU A 32 2.50 24.57 4.95
CA LEU A 32 3.44 23.97 4.00
C LEU A 32 3.84 24.92 2.87
N ASN A 33 2.94 25.81 2.47
CA ASN A 33 3.19 26.84 1.46
C ASN A 33 4.12 27.97 1.94
N GLN A 34 4.37 28.10 3.26
CA GLN A 34 5.25 29.09 3.86
C GLN A 34 6.68 28.59 4.05
N ILE A 35 6.91 27.29 3.89
CA ILE A 35 8.25 26.69 4.03
C ILE A 35 9.14 27.24 2.93
N TYR A 36 10.25 27.86 3.34
CA TYR A 36 11.29 28.38 2.45
C TYR A 36 12.59 27.58 2.56
N GLU A 37 12.94 27.14 3.76
CA GLU A 37 14.16 26.41 4.05
C GLU A 37 13.90 25.27 5.02
N ILE A 38 14.71 24.20 4.91
CA ILE A 38 14.69 23.04 5.78
C ILE A 38 16.07 22.89 6.40
N ASP A 39 16.15 23.15 7.70
CA ASP A 39 17.36 22.98 8.49
C ASP A 39 17.42 21.57 9.09
N CYS A 40 18.49 20.85 8.77
CA CYS A 40 18.73 19.48 9.23
C CYS A 40 19.80 19.43 10.34
N SER A 41 20.31 20.57 10.80
CA SER A 41 21.45 20.62 11.73
C SER A 41 21.17 19.95 13.09
N ARG A 42 19.88 19.90 13.50
CA ARG A 42 19.40 19.29 14.75
C ARG A 42 18.74 17.91 14.55
N ALA A 43 18.81 17.36 13.34
CA ALA A 43 18.26 16.04 13.10
C ALA A 43 18.99 14.99 13.96
N LEU A 44 18.22 14.06 14.54
CA LEU A 44 18.75 13.02 15.41
C LEU A 44 19.83 12.21 14.68
N SER A 45 21.00 12.05 15.30
CA SER A 45 22.14 11.33 14.71
C SER A 45 21.82 9.86 14.39
N GLN A 46 20.99 9.23 15.22
CA GLN A 46 20.52 7.83 15.06
C GLN A 46 19.80 7.60 13.73
N LEU A 47 19.23 8.63 13.10
CA LEU A 47 18.56 8.51 11.79
C LEU A 47 19.52 8.06 10.68
N ARG A 48 20.83 8.29 10.84
CA ARG A 48 21.85 7.88 9.86
C ARG A 48 22.10 6.37 9.86
N GLU A 49 21.88 5.73 11.01
CA GLU A 49 22.14 4.31 11.24
C GLU A 49 20.85 3.48 11.21
N THR A 50 19.70 4.15 11.06
CA THR A 50 18.39 3.50 11.06
C THR A 50 17.88 3.30 9.64
N SER A 51 17.49 2.07 9.31
CA SER A 51 16.79 1.75 8.08
C SER A 51 15.27 1.91 8.27
N PHE A 52 14.63 2.59 7.34
CA PHE A 52 13.18 2.80 7.35
C PHE A 52 12.54 2.08 6.17
N THR A 53 11.59 1.19 6.45
CA THR A 53 10.73 0.58 5.44
C THR A 53 9.28 0.94 5.76
N ILE A 54 8.53 1.37 4.77
CA ILE A 54 7.16 1.83 4.92
C ILE A 54 6.24 0.92 4.12
N ALA A 55 5.30 0.28 4.79
CA ALA A 55 4.21 -0.42 4.13
C ALA A 55 3.31 0.60 3.41
N CYS A 56 3.25 0.50 2.08
CA CYS A 56 2.49 1.42 1.25
C CYS A 56 1.75 0.66 0.15
N ASP A 57 0.43 0.61 0.27
CA ASP A 57 -0.45 -0.10 -0.66
C ASP A 57 -1.15 0.84 -1.65
N VAL A 58 -0.70 2.11 -1.75
CA VAL A 58 -1.22 3.11 -2.67
C VAL A 58 -0.11 3.67 -3.55
N ASN A 59 -0.46 4.05 -4.78
CA ASN A 59 0.50 4.59 -5.75
C ASN A 59 0.33 6.10 -6.01
N ASN A 60 -0.44 6.78 -5.15
CA ASN A 60 -0.73 8.20 -5.33
C ASN A 60 0.55 9.04 -5.30
N PRO A 61 0.75 9.96 -6.26
CA PRO A 61 1.86 10.90 -6.25
C PRO A 61 1.74 11.87 -5.08
N PHE A 62 2.80 12.63 -4.83
CA PHE A 62 2.88 13.49 -3.66
C PHE A 62 1.83 14.62 -3.69
N TYR A 63 1.63 15.27 -4.82
CA TYR A 63 0.65 16.34 -5.06
C TYR A 63 -0.05 16.19 -6.41
N GLY A 64 -0.99 17.09 -6.74
CA GLY A 64 -1.78 17.09 -7.96
C GLY A 64 -3.12 16.39 -7.80
N GLU A 65 -3.92 16.30 -8.87
CA GLU A 65 -5.29 15.77 -8.83
C GLU A 65 -5.39 14.32 -8.30
N LYS A 66 -4.37 13.50 -8.52
CA LYS A 66 -4.25 12.14 -7.98
C LYS A 66 -3.39 12.07 -6.73
N GLY A 67 -2.94 13.21 -6.23
CA GLY A 67 -2.04 13.33 -5.08
C GLY A 67 -2.73 13.29 -3.74
N ALA A 68 -1.92 13.45 -2.70
CA ALA A 68 -2.33 13.26 -1.30
C ALA A 68 -3.51 14.13 -0.88
N ALA A 69 -3.54 15.42 -1.24
CA ALA A 69 -4.58 16.33 -0.81
C ALA A 69 -5.92 16.00 -1.47
N TYR A 70 -5.96 15.88 -2.79
CA TYR A 70 -7.18 15.62 -3.55
C TYR A 70 -7.82 14.27 -3.20
N VAL A 71 -7.01 13.24 -2.99
CA VAL A 71 -7.52 11.88 -2.73
C VAL A 71 -7.92 11.69 -1.27
N PHE A 72 -7.16 12.22 -0.32
CA PHE A 72 -7.32 11.83 1.09
C PHE A 72 -7.85 12.95 2.02
N ALA A 73 -7.79 14.25 1.62
CA ALA A 73 -8.12 15.31 2.55
C ALA A 73 -9.63 15.45 2.80
N ARG A 74 -10.49 15.21 1.79
CA ARG A 74 -11.95 15.30 1.93
C ARG A 74 -12.49 14.33 2.96
N GLN A 75 -11.98 13.11 3.02
CA GLN A 75 -12.37 12.10 4.02
C GLN A 75 -12.02 12.54 5.45
N LYS A 76 -11.15 13.55 5.60
CA LYS A 76 -10.72 14.12 6.88
C LYS A 76 -11.38 15.45 7.18
N GLY A 77 -12.41 15.84 6.41
CA GLY A 77 -13.21 17.03 6.63
C GLY A 77 -12.71 18.28 5.92
N ALA A 78 -11.78 18.16 4.97
CA ALA A 78 -11.36 19.33 4.17
C ALA A 78 -12.40 19.64 3.10
N ASP A 79 -12.75 20.95 2.99
CA ASP A 79 -13.49 21.47 1.87
C ASP A 79 -12.59 21.70 0.64
N ASP A 80 -13.18 22.11 -0.48
CA ASP A 80 -12.45 22.27 -1.73
C ASP A 80 -11.39 23.39 -1.69
N ALA A 81 -11.60 24.43 -0.89
CA ALA A 81 -10.62 25.49 -0.71
C ALA A 81 -9.41 24.96 0.07
N MET A 82 -9.66 24.21 1.12
CA MET A 82 -8.63 23.58 1.94
C MET A 82 -7.85 22.51 1.16
N VAL A 83 -8.52 21.71 0.30
CA VAL A 83 -7.85 20.73 -0.57
C VAL A 83 -6.86 21.43 -1.50
N ARG A 84 -7.25 22.54 -2.14
CA ARG A 84 -6.35 23.31 -3.01
C ARG A 84 -5.18 23.89 -2.23
N LEU A 85 -5.43 24.50 -1.06
CA LEU A 85 -4.39 25.05 -0.20
C LEU A 85 -3.37 23.98 0.23
N LEU A 86 -3.84 22.80 0.59
CA LEU A 86 -2.98 21.69 0.98
C LEU A 86 -2.17 21.15 -0.20
N ASP A 87 -2.75 21.06 -1.40
CA ASP A 87 -2.02 20.62 -2.60
C ASP A 87 -0.92 21.64 -2.99
N GLU A 88 -1.22 22.93 -2.98
CA GLU A 88 -0.23 23.99 -3.19
C GLU A 88 0.89 23.91 -2.15
N GLY A 89 0.54 23.67 -0.89
CA GLY A 89 1.51 23.47 0.19
C GLY A 89 2.42 22.26 -0.04
N LEU A 90 1.87 21.12 -0.49
CA LEU A 90 2.65 19.93 -0.83
C LEU A 90 3.56 20.19 -2.04
N ARG A 91 3.08 20.90 -3.05
CA ARG A 91 3.89 21.32 -4.21
C ARG A 91 5.06 22.19 -3.79
N ASN A 92 4.81 23.23 -2.98
CA ASN A 92 5.88 24.08 -2.43
C ASN A 92 6.89 23.24 -1.63
N PHE A 93 6.41 22.34 -0.79
CA PHE A 93 7.27 21.49 0.03
C PHE A 93 8.16 20.58 -0.84
N ALA A 94 7.62 19.98 -1.92
CA ALA A 94 8.41 19.19 -2.87
C ALA A 94 9.49 20.03 -3.55
N GLU A 95 9.19 21.26 -3.95
CA GLU A 95 10.17 22.17 -4.55
C GLU A 95 11.27 22.59 -3.55
N VAL A 96 10.92 22.80 -2.28
CA VAL A 96 11.93 23.08 -1.23
C VAL A 96 12.82 21.86 -1.01
N ILE A 97 12.26 20.65 -0.93
CA ILE A 97 13.02 19.40 -0.83
C ILE A 97 14.02 19.29 -1.99
N LYS A 98 13.57 19.52 -3.22
CA LYS A 98 14.41 19.47 -4.42
C LYS A 98 15.58 20.48 -4.36
N ARG A 99 15.33 21.70 -3.89
CA ARG A 99 16.37 22.73 -3.72
C ARG A 99 17.45 22.36 -2.70
N THR A 100 17.14 21.50 -1.73
CA THR A 100 18.13 20.99 -0.75
C THR A 100 19.03 19.91 -1.33
N GLY A 101 18.96 19.60 -2.63
CA GLY A 101 19.75 18.54 -3.27
C GLY A 101 19.28 17.12 -2.95
N ARG A 102 18.11 16.98 -2.35
CA ARG A 102 17.50 15.68 -2.04
C ARG A 102 16.79 15.10 -3.26
N ILE A 103 16.35 13.84 -3.13
CA ILE A 103 15.61 13.14 -4.19
C ILE A 103 14.34 13.89 -4.57
N LYS A 104 14.03 13.91 -5.86
CA LYS A 104 12.75 14.39 -6.37
C LYS A 104 11.65 13.40 -5.98
N ILE A 105 10.64 13.86 -5.24
CA ILE A 105 9.58 13.00 -4.70
C ILE A 105 8.26 13.06 -5.48
N ASP A 106 8.17 13.94 -6.47
CA ASP A 106 6.95 14.27 -7.19
C ASP A 106 6.28 13.04 -7.80
N ASP A 107 7.08 12.22 -8.48
CA ASP A 107 6.62 11.09 -9.30
C ASP A 107 6.86 9.72 -8.62
N ILE A 108 7.30 9.70 -7.36
CA ILE A 108 7.51 8.44 -6.64
C ILE A 108 6.15 7.83 -6.33
N PRO A 109 5.82 6.63 -6.84
CA PRO A 109 4.59 5.93 -6.50
C PRO A 109 4.49 5.74 -4.98
N GLY A 110 3.34 6.15 -4.41
CA GLY A 110 3.14 6.09 -2.96
C GLY A 110 3.68 7.28 -2.16
N ALA A 111 4.35 8.25 -2.79
CA ALA A 111 4.81 9.45 -2.09
C ALA A 111 3.67 10.21 -1.41
N GLY A 112 2.46 10.19 -1.99
CA GLY A 112 1.25 10.79 -1.43
C GLY A 112 0.62 9.99 -0.28
N ALA A 113 1.10 8.78 0.00
CA ALA A 113 0.55 7.93 1.07
C ALA A 113 0.52 8.68 2.41
N ALA A 114 -0.58 8.47 3.14
CA ALA A 114 -0.82 9.07 4.46
C ALA A 114 -0.65 10.61 4.49
N GLY A 115 -1.05 11.29 3.40
CA GLY A 115 -0.99 12.75 3.31
C GLY A 115 0.41 13.31 3.05
N GLY A 116 1.21 12.59 2.26
CA GLY A 116 2.58 12.96 1.90
C GLY A 116 3.66 12.38 2.83
N LEU A 117 3.27 11.57 3.81
CA LEU A 117 4.22 10.95 4.74
C LEU A 117 5.22 10.04 4.00
N GLY A 118 4.74 9.28 3.00
CA GLY A 118 5.60 8.42 2.16
C GLY A 118 6.74 9.20 1.53
N GLY A 119 6.43 10.26 0.79
CA GLY A 119 7.44 11.09 0.11
C GLY A 119 8.41 11.79 1.07
N GLY A 120 7.88 12.31 2.19
CA GLY A 120 8.75 12.93 3.19
C GLY A 120 9.75 11.95 3.81
N PHE A 121 9.34 10.73 4.16
CA PHE A 121 10.24 9.75 4.72
C PHE A 121 11.25 9.25 3.71
N VAL A 122 10.87 9.12 2.43
CA VAL A 122 11.83 8.83 1.37
C VAL A 122 12.88 9.93 1.29
N ALA A 123 12.47 11.22 1.28
CA ALA A 123 13.38 12.35 1.12
C ALA A 123 14.32 12.56 2.32
N PHE A 124 13.83 12.39 3.53
CA PHE A 124 14.57 12.75 4.76
C PHE A 124 15.20 11.58 5.47
N LEU A 125 14.59 10.40 5.40
CA LEU A 125 15.03 9.21 6.12
C LEU A 125 15.57 8.12 5.18
N LYS A 126 15.62 8.38 3.86
CA LYS A 126 15.98 7.40 2.84
C LYS A 126 15.11 6.14 2.92
N ALA A 127 13.85 6.32 3.31
CA ALA A 127 12.93 5.22 3.51
C ALA A 127 12.62 4.51 2.19
N GLU A 128 12.47 3.20 2.24
CA GLU A 128 11.98 2.37 1.14
C GLU A 128 10.46 2.18 1.27
N LEU A 129 9.72 2.47 0.19
CA LEU A 129 8.30 2.17 0.13
C LEU A 129 8.12 0.75 -0.43
N LYS A 130 7.47 -0.12 0.32
CA LYS A 130 7.17 -1.50 -0.10
C LYS A 130 5.69 -1.80 0.05
N PRO A 131 5.07 -2.58 -0.84
CA PRO A 131 3.74 -3.12 -0.61
C PRO A 131 3.69 -3.88 0.73
N GLY A 132 2.63 -3.65 1.52
CA GLY A 132 2.48 -4.27 2.84
C GLY A 132 2.53 -5.79 2.76
N ILE A 133 1.87 -6.38 1.76
CA ILE A 133 1.92 -7.82 1.52
C ILE A 133 3.35 -8.32 1.30
N ARG A 134 4.18 -7.58 0.57
CA ARG A 134 5.57 -7.98 0.34
C ARG A 134 6.36 -8.04 1.64
N MET A 135 6.17 -7.06 2.52
CA MET A 135 6.82 -7.04 3.84
C MET A 135 6.41 -8.24 4.69
N VAL A 136 5.12 -8.61 4.65
CA VAL A 136 4.62 -9.80 5.38
C VAL A 136 5.22 -11.07 4.81
N LEU A 137 5.22 -11.24 3.49
CA LEU A 137 5.78 -12.43 2.84
C LEU A 137 7.30 -12.56 3.07
N ASP A 138 8.03 -11.43 3.05
CA ASP A 138 9.47 -11.41 3.35
C ASP A 138 9.72 -11.81 4.82
N ALA A 139 8.95 -11.26 5.77
CA ALA A 139 9.07 -11.60 7.18
C ALA A 139 8.76 -13.07 7.50
N LEU A 140 7.83 -13.65 6.76
CA LEU A 140 7.47 -15.06 6.85
C LEU A 140 8.44 -15.98 6.09
N ARG A 141 9.41 -15.44 5.36
CA ARG A 141 10.28 -16.18 4.44
C ARG A 141 9.45 -17.03 3.46
N PHE A 142 8.36 -16.44 2.96
CA PHE A 142 7.34 -17.18 2.20
C PHE A 142 7.91 -17.86 0.96
N ASP A 143 8.87 -17.23 0.26
CA ASP A 143 9.53 -17.84 -0.90
C ASP A 143 10.27 -19.15 -0.54
N GLU A 144 10.70 -19.31 0.72
CA GLU A 144 11.26 -20.58 1.20
C GLU A 144 10.17 -21.58 1.56
N CYS A 145 9.09 -21.10 2.17
CA CYS A 145 7.96 -21.95 2.56
C CYS A 145 7.29 -22.63 1.36
N ILE A 146 7.21 -21.96 0.22
CA ILE A 146 6.57 -22.50 -0.99
C ILE A 146 7.50 -23.35 -1.87
N ARG A 147 8.78 -23.44 -1.52
CA ARG A 147 9.75 -24.20 -2.32
C ARG A 147 9.34 -25.67 -2.44
N GLY A 148 9.19 -26.14 -3.68
CA GLY A 148 8.79 -27.51 -3.97
C GLY A 148 7.29 -27.78 -3.81
N ALA A 149 6.47 -26.75 -3.64
CA ALA A 149 5.02 -26.90 -3.72
C ALA A 149 4.58 -27.08 -5.17
N ASP A 150 3.62 -27.96 -5.41
CA ASP A 150 3.03 -28.18 -6.74
C ASP A 150 1.93 -27.18 -7.07
N LEU A 151 1.32 -26.59 -6.03
CA LEU A 151 0.20 -25.67 -6.16
C LEU A 151 0.13 -24.73 -4.95
N ILE A 152 -0.18 -23.48 -5.18
CA ILE A 152 -0.49 -22.52 -4.12
C ILE A 152 -1.98 -22.17 -4.21
N ILE A 153 -2.66 -22.15 -3.07
CA ILE A 153 -4.04 -21.70 -2.93
C ILE A 153 -4.08 -20.47 -2.03
N THR A 154 -4.69 -19.41 -2.53
CA THR A 154 -4.87 -18.15 -1.78
C THR A 154 -6.31 -17.68 -1.90
N GLY A 155 -6.71 -16.69 -1.13
CA GLY A 155 -8.06 -16.15 -1.21
C GLY A 155 -8.24 -14.84 -0.43
N GLU A 156 -9.37 -14.21 -0.71
CA GLU A 156 -9.87 -13.05 0.04
C GLU A 156 -11.40 -12.99 -0.02
N GLY A 157 -12.02 -12.10 0.78
CA GLY A 157 -13.48 -11.96 0.83
C GLY A 157 -14.09 -11.53 -0.50
N LYS A 158 -13.44 -10.63 -1.24
CA LYS A 158 -13.90 -10.17 -2.56
C LYS A 158 -12.74 -10.10 -3.55
N LEU A 159 -12.88 -10.78 -4.67
CA LEU A 159 -11.97 -10.72 -5.82
C LEU A 159 -12.51 -9.75 -6.87
N ASP A 160 -11.77 -8.68 -7.13
CA ASP A 160 -12.11 -7.63 -8.09
C ASP A 160 -10.82 -7.09 -8.78
N LYS A 161 -10.98 -6.05 -9.61
CA LYS A 161 -9.84 -5.38 -10.27
C LYS A 161 -8.75 -4.90 -9.29
N GLN A 162 -9.11 -4.59 -8.06
CA GLN A 162 -8.17 -4.10 -7.05
C GLN A 162 -7.34 -5.24 -6.42
N THR A 163 -7.77 -6.50 -6.59
CA THR A 163 -7.05 -7.67 -6.07
C THR A 163 -5.60 -7.69 -6.56
N CYS A 164 -5.36 -7.32 -7.83
CA CYS A 164 -4.02 -7.22 -8.41
C CYS A 164 -3.30 -5.88 -8.17
N MET A 165 -3.88 -4.97 -7.40
CA MET A 165 -3.29 -3.66 -7.07
C MET A 165 -2.56 -3.65 -5.72
N GLY A 166 -1.85 -4.74 -5.37
CA GLY A 166 -1.05 -4.81 -4.14
C GLY A 166 -1.71 -5.50 -2.96
N LYS A 167 -2.90 -6.13 -3.14
CA LYS A 167 -3.55 -6.94 -2.11
C LYS A 167 -2.88 -8.30 -1.95
N THR A 168 -3.24 -9.02 -0.88
CA THR A 168 -2.65 -10.30 -0.48
C THR A 168 -2.59 -11.34 -1.59
N PRO A 169 -3.67 -11.64 -2.35
CA PRO A 169 -3.61 -12.67 -3.38
C PRO A 169 -2.61 -12.36 -4.49
N CYS A 170 -2.45 -11.08 -4.85
CA CYS A 170 -1.48 -10.69 -5.87
C CYS A 170 -0.03 -10.86 -5.39
N GLY A 171 0.26 -10.56 -4.13
CA GLY A 171 1.58 -10.80 -3.56
C GLY A 171 1.94 -12.29 -3.56
N VAL A 172 0.98 -13.15 -3.20
CA VAL A 172 1.12 -14.61 -3.24
C VAL A 172 1.30 -15.10 -4.68
N LEU A 173 0.51 -14.58 -5.64
CA LEU A 173 0.67 -14.88 -7.06
C LEU A 173 2.09 -14.58 -7.55
N GLN A 174 2.60 -13.39 -7.25
CA GLN A 174 3.96 -13.00 -7.64
C GLN A 174 5.03 -13.92 -7.04
N ALA A 175 4.84 -14.39 -5.80
CA ALA A 175 5.74 -15.35 -5.18
C ALA A 175 5.71 -16.71 -5.91
N GLY A 176 4.52 -17.23 -6.24
CA GLY A 176 4.35 -18.44 -7.04
C GLY A 176 5.00 -18.31 -8.43
N MET A 177 4.73 -17.22 -9.12
CA MET A 177 5.30 -16.96 -10.47
C MET A 177 6.83 -16.95 -10.47
N ARG A 178 7.49 -16.40 -9.44
CA ARG A 178 8.96 -16.42 -9.33
C ARG A 178 9.54 -17.83 -9.27
N GLN A 179 8.77 -18.81 -8.81
CA GLN A 179 9.20 -20.20 -8.66
C GLN A 179 8.53 -21.15 -9.66
N GLY A 180 7.72 -20.64 -10.59
CA GLY A 180 7.00 -21.44 -11.56
C GLY A 180 5.86 -22.26 -10.95
N ILE A 181 5.39 -21.89 -9.75
CA ILE A 181 4.33 -22.62 -9.03
C ILE A 181 2.98 -22.01 -9.41
N PRO A 182 2.02 -22.80 -9.92
CA PRO A 182 0.69 -22.32 -10.25
C PRO A 182 -0.06 -21.86 -8.99
N VAL A 183 -0.92 -20.83 -9.15
CA VAL A 183 -1.68 -20.25 -8.04
C VAL A 183 -3.15 -20.24 -8.37
N ILE A 184 -3.98 -20.82 -7.52
CA ILE A 184 -5.43 -20.73 -7.54
C ILE A 184 -5.86 -19.64 -6.53
N VAL A 185 -6.82 -18.81 -6.90
CA VAL A 185 -7.41 -17.83 -6.00
C VAL A 185 -8.89 -18.11 -5.78
N MET A 186 -9.33 -17.98 -4.52
CA MET A 186 -10.71 -18.23 -4.10
C MET A 186 -11.30 -16.96 -3.46
N GLY A 187 -12.56 -16.67 -3.72
CA GLY A 187 -13.24 -15.50 -3.16
C GLY A 187 -14.67 -15.73 -2.76
N GLY A 188 -15.11 -15.06 -1.69
CA GLY A 188 -16.52 -15.03 -1.30
C GLY A 188 -17.40 -14.38 -2.36
N SER A 189 -16.92 -13.28 -2.94
CA SER A 189 -17.48 -12.66 -4.14
C SER A 189 -16.40 -12.59 -5.21
N VAL A 190 -16.73 -12.90 -6.45
CA VAL A 190 -15.79 -12.94 -7.56
C VAL A 190 -16.32 -12.08 -8.70
N GLU A 191 -15.55 -11.09 -9.08
CA GLU A 191 -15.75 -10.22 -10.23
C GLU A 191 -14.52 -10.30 -11.13
N GLU A 192 -14.65 -9.98 -12.42
CA GLU A 192 -13.52 -9.82 -13.34
C GLU A 192 -12.60 -11.07 -13.48
N VAL A 193 -13.20 -12.26 -13.58
CA VAL A 193 -12.47 -13.54 -13.67
C VAL A 193 -11.39 -13.53 -14.75
N GLU A 194 -11.73 -13.02 -15.96
CA GLU A 194 -10.82 -12.99 -17.09
C GLU A 194 -9.60 -12.08 -16.83
N ALA A 195 -9.79 -10.98 -16.11
CA ALA A 195 -8.71 -10.07 -15.77
C ALA A 195 -7.75 -10.71 -14.75
N LEU A 196 -8.30 -11.46 -13.79
CA LEU A 196 -7.51 -12.18 -12.80
C LEU A 196 -6.73 -13.34 -13.45
N ASN A 197 -7.35 -14.10 -14.34
CA ASN A 197 -6.64 -15.15 -15.09
C ASN A 197 -5.52 -14.55 -15.97
N LYS A 198 -5.77 -13.42 -16.65
CA LYS A 198 -4.74 -12.70 -17.42
C LYS A 198 -3.59 -12.20 -16.55
N SER A 199 -3.82 -11.95 -15.26
CA SER A 199 -2.78 -11.58 -14.30
C SER A 199 -1.87 -12.74 -13.92
N GLY A 200 -2.27 -13.99 -14.22
CA GLY A 200 -1.47 -15.19 -14.00
C GLY A 200 -2.07 -16.21 -13.05
N PHE A 201 -3.25 -15.97 -12.46
CA PHE A 201 -3.93 -17.00 -11.69
C PHE A 201 -4.34 -18.19 -12.60
N LEU A 202 -4.01 -19.41 -12.18
CA LEU A 202 -4.40 -20.64 -12.87
C LEU A 202 -5.93 -20.80 -12.90
N ALA A 203 -6.58 -20.54 -11.77
CA ALA A 203 -8.03 -20.57 -11.64
C ALA A 203 -8.51 -19.53 -10.63
N VAL A 204 -9.72 -19.03 -10.85
CA VAL A 204 -10.42 -18.08 -9.99
C VAL A 204 -11.76 -18.70 -9.59
N LEU A 205 -11.93 -19.01 -8.33
CA LEU A 205 -13.02 -19.84 -7.83
C LEU A 205 -13.92 -19.10 -6.85
N PRO A 206 -15.24 -19.10 -7.04
CA PRO A 206 -16.18 -18.64 -6.02
C PRO A 206 -16.27 -19.65 -4.87
N LEU A 207 -16.33 -19.13 -3.64
CA LEU A 207 -16.53 -19.96 -2.43
C LEU A 207 -18.01 -20.24 -2.15
N LEU A 208 -18.90 -19.30 -2.54
CA LEU A 208 -20.32 -19.42 -2.25
C LEU A 208 -20.99 -20.36 -3.27
N PRO A 209 -21.62 -21.43 -2.82
CA PRO A 209 -22.24 -22.44 -3.70
C PRO A 209 -23.58 -22.00 -4.30
N TYR A 210 -24.21 -20.98 -3.70
CA TYR A 210 -25.49 -20.37 -4.12
C TYR A 210 -25.58 -18.95 -3.54
N PRO A 211 -26.53 -18.12 -3.99
CA PRO A 211 -26.78 -16.80 -3.42
C PRO A 211 -27.14 -16.89 -1.94
N VAL A 212 -26.45 -16.12 -1.09
CA VAL A 212 -26.68 -16.04 0.36
C VAL A 212 -26.65 -14.58 0.82
N SER A 213 -27.18 -14.29 2.00
CA SER A 213 -27.02 -12.97 2.62
C SER A 213 -25.57 -12.71 3.01
N LEU A 214 -25.20 -11.42 3.12
CA LEU A 214 -23.86 -11.04 3.57
C LEU A 214 -23.57 -11.59 4.98
N GLU A 215 -24.57 -11.58 5.87
CA GLU A 215 -24.45 -12.14 7.23
C GLU A 215 -24.08 -13.61 7.19
N GLN A 216 -24.76 -14.42 6.36
CA GLN A 216 -24.45 -15.84 6.19
C GLN A 216 -23.08 -16.03 5.51
N ALA A 217 -22.72 -15.21 4.53
CA ALA A 217 -21.41 -15.27 3.87
C ALA A 217 -20.26 -14.92 4.81
N MET A 218 -20.52 -14.15 5.88
CA MET A 218 -19.54 -13.78 6.91
C MET A 218 -19.53 -14.75 8.10
N ASP A 219 -20.43 -15.73 8.14
CA ASP A 219 -20.41 -16.77 9.15
C ASP A 219 -19.19 -17.67 9.00
N LYS A 220 -18.46 -17.85 10.11
CA LYS A 220 -17.18 -18.57 10.10
C LYS A 220 -17.35 -20.04 9.69
N ASP A 221 -18.32 -20.72 10.28
CA ASP A 221 -18.47 -22.17 10.09
C ASP A 221 -18.97 -22.47 8.67
N PHE A 222 -19.91 -21.65 8.18
CA PHE A 222 -20.38 -21.70 6.80
C PHE A 222 -19.23 -21.46 5.80
N THR A 223 -18.41 -20.45 6.05
CA THR A 223 -17.29 -20.13 5.16
C THR A 223 -16.21 -21.22 5.18
N CYS A 224 -15.81 -21.70 6.35
CA CYS A 224 -14.84 -22.79 6.48
C CYS A 224 -15.31 -24.05 5.78
N TRP A 225 -16.59 -24.42 5.93
CA TRP A 225 -17.18 -25.57 5.25
C TRP A 225 -17.14 -25.42 3.73
N ASN A 226 -17.49 -24.23 3.21
CA ASN A 226 -17.46 -23.97 1.77
C ASN A 226 -16.02 -24.01 1.19
N ILE A 227 -15.04 -23.45 1.92
CA ILE A 227 -13.63 -23.54 1.52
C ILE A 227 -13.22 -25.01 1.39
N GLY A 228 -13.46 -25.83 2.43
CA GLY A 228 -13.11 -27.25 2.41
C GLY A 228 -13.75 -28.00 1.24
N ARG A 229 -15.06 -27.80 1.04
CA ARG A 229 -15.81 -28.42 -0.05
C ARG A 229 -15.30 -28.00 -1.44
N ALA A 230 -15.06 -26.71 -1.66
CA ALA A 230 -14.59 -26.22 -2.95
C ALA A 230 -13.18 -26.76 -3.25
N LEU A 231 -12.29 -26.77 -2.26
CA LEU A 231 -10.94 -27.34 -2.40
C LEU A 231 -10.97 -28.82 -2.67
N GLU A 232 -11.79 -29.60 -1.95
CA GLU A 232 -11.92 -31.03 -2.18
C GLU A 232 -12.26 -31.32 -3.64
N GLN A 233 -13.24 -30.61 -4.22
CA GLN A 233 -13.64 -30.84 -5.61
C GLN A 233 -12.50 -30.52 -6.59
N GLN A 234 -11.72 -29.47 -6.37
CA GLN A 234 -10.58 -29.14 -7.23
C GLN A 234 -9.47 -30.18 -7.10
N LEU A 235 -9.14 -30.59 -5.87
CA LEU A 235 -8.11 -31.61 -5.63
C LEU A 235 -8.48 -32.98 -6.21
N ARG A 236 -9.74 -33.34 -6.20
CA ARG A 236 -10.21 -34.59 -6.87
C ARG A 236 -9.95 -34.58 -8.38
N VAL A 237 -10.19 -33.43 -9.03
CA VAL A 237 -9.89 -33.29 -10.47
C VAL A 237 -8.38 -33.39 -10.71
N ILE A 238 -7.57 -32.67 -9.95
CA ILE A 238 -6.10 -32.70 -10.06
C ILE A 238 -5.59 -34.13 -9.83
N GLN A 239 -6.03 -34.80 -8.78
CA GLN A 239 -5.61 -36.14 -8.44
C GLN A 239 -5.94 -37.15 -9.56
N TYR A 240 -7.08 -37.00 -10.22
CA TYR A 240 -7.43 -37.84 -11.36
C TYR A 240 -6.40 -37.75 -12.47
N TYR A 241 -6.01 -36.52 -12.87
CA TYR A 241 -5.03 -36.31 -13.93
C TYR A 241 -3.58 -36.64 -13.55
N MET A 242 -3.23 -36.61 -12.26
CA MET A 242 -1.90 -37.00 -11.81
C MET A 242 -1.72 -38.54 -11.79
N ASN A 243 -2.82 -39.28 -11.71
CA ASN A 243 -2.79 -40.77 -11.62
C ASN A 243 -3.04 -41.46 -12.97
N HIS A 244 -3.30 -40.71 -14.04
CA HIS A 244 -3.60 -41.21 -15.39
C HIS A 244 -2.77 -40.45 -16.42
#